data_6f8639e633b5b3951333f079220285ed
#
_entry.id   6f8639e633b5b3951333f079220285ed
#
_cell.length_a   1.000
_cell.length_b   1.000
_cell.length_c   1.000
_cell.angle_alpha   90.00
_cell.angle_beta   90.00
_cell.angle_gamma   90.00
#
_symmetry.space_group_name_H-M   'P 1'
#
loop_
_entity.id
_entity.type
_entity.pdbx_description
1 polymer ?
#
loop_
_entity_poly.entity_id
_entity_poly.type
_entity_poly.pdbx_seq_one_letter_code
_entity_poly.pdbx_strand_id
1 'polypeptide(L)'
;MARLRELYGLRDDKVIARELNRPVASVRKMAEAIFRPGTRSGPWTAREVQDLKKYWGGTHVEIIARILGRTGDEVQSQIIELKRIQQTGRWTQDEIAEFKRLYGTRTDDDLAIIFGRTLESVKRLGARYCLAKDKAFVRKLTGSAATRMPRWSGEEIERLKELYPISSNLEIAQKLNRSVKSVVSKAHNLGLKKEADRLREMGRENVSMRYKKVQA
;
A
#
# COMPACT_ATOMS: atom_id res chain seq x y z
N MET A 1 -18.01 7.78 -17.15
CA MET A 1 -17.47 6.46 -17.56
C MET A 1 -15.98 6.33 -17.28
N ALA A 2 -15.11 7.29 -17.66
CA ALA A 2 -13.67 7.24 -17.38
C ALA A 2 -13.37 7.06 -15.88
N ARG A 3 -13.99 7.86 -15.03
CA ARG A 3 -13.77 7.81 -13.58
C ARG A 3 -14.14 6.47 -12.92
N LEU A 4 -15.17 5.78 -13.39
CA LEU A 4 -15.50 4.45 -12.92
C LEU A 4 -14.39 3.44 -13.27
N ARG A 5 -13.82 3.51 -14.48
CA ARG A 5 -12.70 2.64 -14.88
C ARG A 5 -11.46 2.82 -14.03
N GLU A 6 -11.20 4.04 -13.55
CA GLU A 6 -10.06 4.35 -12.69
C GLU A 6 -10.24 3.83 -11.25
N LEU A 7 -11.47 3.84 -10.73
CA LEU A 7 -11.76 3.54 -9.33
C LEU A 7 -12.16 2.09 -9.08
N TYR A 8 -12.73 1.42 -10.09
CA TYR A 8 -13.26 0.07 -9.94
C TYR A 8 -12.15 -0.92 -9.60
N GLY A 9 -12.38 -1.74 -8.58
CA GLY A 9 -11.40 -2.67 -8.02
C GLY A 9 -10.36 -2.04 -7.09
N LEU A 10 -10.25 -0.70 -7.02
CA LEU A 10 -9.36 0.01 -6.10
C LEU A 10 -10.11 0.64 -4.91
N ARG A 11 -11.42 0.83 -5.04
CA ARG A 11 -12.30 1.42 -4.02
C ARG A 11 -13.53 0.56 -3.86
N ASP A 12 -14.13 0.60 -2.66
CA ASP A 12 -15.43 -0.03 -2.42
C ASP A 12 -16.53 0.61 -3.27
N ASP A 13 -17.51 -0.21 -3.73
CA ASP A 13 -18.65 0.27 -4.52
C ASP A 13 -19.39 1.44 -3.87
N LYS A 14 -19.51 1.43 -2.51
CA LYS A 14 -20.13 2.53 -1.75
C LYS A 14 -19.36 3.84 -1.87
N VAL A 15 -18.03 3.77 -1.89
CA VAL A 15 -17.15 4.95 -2.06
C VAL A 15 -17.26 5.48 -3.49
N ILE A 16 -17.22 4.58 -4.47
CA ILE A 16 -17.40 4.92 -5.89
C ILE A 16 -18.77 5.56 -6.12
N ALA A 17 -19.83 4.99 -5.56
CA ALA A 17 -21.19 5.50 -5.67
C ALA A 17 -21.30 6.94 -5.13
N ARG A 18 -20.70 7.21 -3.98
CA ARG A 18 -20.64 8.56 -3.40
C ARG A 18 -19.85 9.53 -4.28
N GLU A 19 -18.68 9.12 -4.76
CA GLU A 19 -17.80 9.96 -5.60
C GLU A 19 -18.44 10.28 -6.95
N LEU A 20 -19.21 9.33 -7.52
CA LEU A 20 -19.91 9.50 -8.79
C LEU A 20 -21.31 10.11 -8.63
N ASN A 21 -21.77 10.35 -7.40
CA ASN A 21 -23.15 10.77 -7.08
C ASN A 21 -24.19 9.84 -7.74
N ARG A 22 -24.04 8.52 -7.58
CA ARG A 22 -24.90 7.49 -8.17
C ARG A 22 -25.25 6.43 -7.14
N PRO A 23 -26.44 5.77 -7.24
CA PRO A 23 -26.74 4.60 -6.42
C PRO A 23 -25.74 3.46 -6.63
N VAL A 24 -25.45 2.70 -5.57
CA VAL A 24 -24.52 1.55 -5.64
C VAL A 24 -24.95 0.53 -6.70
N ALA A 25 -26.25 0.26 -6.80
CA ALA A 25 -26.80 -0.64 -7.83
C ALA A 25 -26.49 -0.16 -9.26
N SER A 26 -26.59 1.14 -9.51
CA SER A 26 -26.24 1.73 -10.80
C SER A 26 -24.76 1.60 -11.11
N VAL A 27 -23.88 1.81 -10.11
CA VAL A 27 -22.42 1.62 -10.26
C VAL A 27 -22.10 0.16 -10.62
N ARG A 28 -22.71 -0.82 -9.93
CA ARG A 28 -22.52 -2.25 -10.24
C ARG A 28 -22.97 -2.60 -11.65
N LYS A 29 -24.16 -2.17 -12.04
CA LYS A 29 -24.70 -2.41 -13.39
C LYS A 29 -23.80 -1.81 -14.46
N MET A 30 -23.28 -0.59 -14.25
CA MET A 30 -22.33 0.03 -15.16
C MET A 30 -20.99 -0.72 -15.21
N ALA A 31 -20.48 -1.17 -14.06
CA ALA A 31 -19.25 -1.96 -14.00
C ALA A 31 -19.39 -3.29 -14.76
N GLU A 32 -20.51 -4.00 -14.59
CA GLU A 32 -20.82 -5.23 -15.33
C GLU A 32 -20.91 -5.03 -16.84
N ALA A 33 -21.42 -3.88 -17.28
CA ALA A 33 -21.49 -3.55 -18.70
C ALA A 33 -20.10 -3.22 -19.31
N ILE A 34 -19.21 -2.61 -18.52
CA ILE A 34 -17.88 -2.18 -18.98
C ILE A 34 -16.84 -3.31 -18.87
N PHE A 35 -16.85 -4.04 -17.74
CA PHE A 35 -15.88 -5.06 -17.41
C PHE A 35 -16.51 -6.45 -17.53
N ARG A 36 -16.18 -7.13 -18.62
CA ARG A 36 -16.67 -8.48 -18.90
C ARG A 36 -15.54 -9.49 -18.79
N PRO A 37 -15.68 -10.57 -17.99
CA PRO A 37 -14.68 -11.62 -17.91
C PRO A 37 -14.62 -12.41 -19.23
N GLY A 38 -13.46 -13.03 -19.51
CA GLY A 38 -13.29 -13.94 -20.64
C GLY A 38 -13.34 -13.28 -22.02
N THR A 39 -13.15 -11.95 -22.12
CA THR A 39 -13.10 -11.23 -23.40
C THR A 39 -11.72 -11.25 -24.03
N ARG A 40 -10.71 -11.65 -23.28
CA ARG A 40 -9.31 -11.79 -23.74
C ARG A 40 -8.84 -13.21 -23.52
N SER A 41 -8.04 -13.69 -24.45
CA SER A 41 -7.39 -15.01 -24.39
C SER A 41 -5.95 -14.90 -24.90
N GLY A 42 -5.16 -15.95 -24.72
CA GLY A 42 -3.78 -16.02 -25.19
C GLY A 42 -2.74 -15.55 -24.15
N PRO A 43 -1.49 -15.34 -24.56
CA PRO A 43 -0.40 -15.00 -23.66
C PRO A 43 -0.65 -13.70 -22.87
N TRP A 44 -0.15 -13.63 -21.64
CA TRP A 44 -0.22 -12.43 -20.83
C TRP A 44 0.75 -11.37 -21.34
N THR A 45 0.25 -10.18 -21.60
CA THR A 45 1.09 -9.04 -21.93
C THR A 45 1.73 -8.44 -20.67
N ALA A 46 2.87 -7.76 -20.81
CA ALA A 46 3.52 -7.08 -19.71
C ALA A 46 2.60 -6.08 -18.99
N ARG A 47 1.74 -5.39 -19.75
CA ARG A 47 0.75 -4.45 -19.20
C ARG A 47 -0.33 -5.15 -18.37
N GLU A 48 -0.86 -6.28 -18.85
CA GLU A 48 -1.85 -7.06 -18.06
C GLU A 48 -1.23 -7.59 -16.77
N VAL A 49 0.05 -8.02 -16.79
CA VAL A 49 0.77 -8.44 -15.58
C VAL A 49 0.97 -7.28 -14.62
N GLN A 50 1.29 -6.08 -15.10
CA GLN A 50 1.37 -4.89 -14.26
C GLN A 50 0.01 -4.52 -13.64
N ASP A 51 -1.05 -4.55 -14.43
CA ASP A 51 -2.40 -4.30 -13.95
C ASP A 51 -2.84 -5.37 -12.93
N LEU A 52 -2.53 -6.65 -13.16
CA LEU A 52 -2.75 -7.73 -12.20
C LEU A 52 -2.07 -7.44 -10.86
N LYS A 53 -0.79 -7.10 -10.86
CA LYS A 53 -0.02 -6.75 -9.67
C LYS A 53 -0.60 -5.55 -8.92
N LYS A 54 -1.12 -4.56 -9.63
CA LYS A 54 -1.77 -3.37 -9.06
C LYS A 54 -3.01 -3.71 -8.23
N TYR A 55 -3.83 -4.65 -8.71
CA TYR A 55 -5.09 -5.04 -8.06
C TYR A 55 -4.93 -6.19 -7.06
N TRP A 56 -3.89 -7.01 -7.19
CA TRP A 56 -3.67 -8.20 -6.37
C TRP A 56 -3.64 -7.89 -4.87
N GLY A 57 -4.30 -8.75 -4.08
CA GLY A 57 -4.43 -8.59 -2.64
C GLY A 57 -5.30 -7.42 -2.18
N GLY A 58 -5.76 -6.55 -3.10
CA GLY A 58 -6.62 -5.41 -2.79
C GLY A 58 -8.10 -5.64 -3.07
N THR A 59 -8.39 -6.54 -4.00
CA THR A 59 -9.77 -6.89 -4.38
C THR A 59 -9.90 -8.38 -4.69
N HIS A 60 -11.13 -8.86 -4.89
CA HIS A 60 -11.41 -10.26 -5.19
C HIS A 60 -10.96 -10.63 -6.60
N VAL A 61 -10.58 -11.91 -6.78
CA VAL A 61 -10.09 -12.46 -8.06
C VAL A 61 -11.09 -12.24 -9.18
N GLU A 62 -12.38 -12.41 -8.90
CA GLU A 62 -13.47 -12.22 -9.87
C GLU A 62 -13.54 -10.78 -10.40
N ILE A 63 -13.24 -9.79 -9.54
CA ILE A 63 -13.18 -8.38 -9.96
C ILE A 63 -11.94 -8.13 -10.80
N ILE A 64 -10.81 -8.71 -10.43
CA ILE A 64 -9.57 -8.62 -11.23
C ILE A 64 -9.79 -9.23 -12.61
N ALA A 65 -10.37 -10.42 -12.67
CA ALA A 65 -10.70 -11.12 -13.89
C ALA A 65 -11.56 -10.25 -14.84
N ARG A 66 -12.62 -9.63 -14.30
CA ARG A 66 -13.46 -8.69 -15.06
C ARG A 66 -12.67 -7.49 -15.59
N ILE A 67 -11.83 -6.85 -14.74
CA ILE A 67 -11.04 -5.68 -15.13
C ILE A 67 -10.07 -6.02 -16.27
N LEU A 68 -9.43 -7.19 -16.19
CA LEU A 68 -8.45 -7.64 -17.16
C LEU A 68 -9.10 -8.30 -18.40
N GLY A 69 -10.39 -8.63 -18.33
CA GLY A 69 -11.08 -9.38 -19.38
C GLY A 69 -10.63 -10.85 -19.46
N ARG A 70 -10.08 -11.38 -18.38
CA ARG A 70 -9.62 -12.77 -18.23
C ARG A 70 -10.63 -13.60 -17.42
N THR A 71 -10.47 -14.91 -17.41
CA THR A 71 -11.21 -15.78 -16.48
C THR A 71 -10.53 -15.78 -15.10
N GLY A 72 -11.27 -16.18 -14.05
CA GLY A 72 -10.71 -16.32 -12.71
C GLY A 72 -9.56 -17.32 -12.65
N ASP A 73 -9.71 -18.44 -13.38
CA ASP A 73 -8.69 -19.51 -13.43
C ASP A 73 -7.40 -19.04 -14.12
N GLU A 74 -7.51 -18.25 -15.19
CA GLU A 74 -6.33 -17.64 -15.84
C GLU A 74 -5.61 -16.69 -14.89
N VAL A 75 -6.35 -15.87 -14.12
CA VAL A 75 -5.77 -14.97 -13.13
C VAL A 75 -5.05 -15.75 -12.03
N GLN A 76 -5.67 -16.83 -11.50
CA GLN A 76 -5.03 -17.67 -10.49
C GLN A 76 -3.79 -18.37 -11.02
N SER A 77 -3.84 -18.93 -12.22
CA SER A 77 -2.70 -19.56 -12.88
C SER A 77 -1.54 -18.58 -13.06
N GLN A 78 -1.81 -17.35 -13.49
CA GLN A 78 -0.80 -16.31 -13.63
C GLN A 78 -0.17 -15.91 -12.29
N ILE A 79 -0.95 -15.88 -11.21
CA ILE A 79 -0.41 -15.64 -9.86
C ILE A 79 0.52 -16.76 -9.42
N ILE A 80 0.20 -18.03 -9.72
CA ILE A 80 1.08 -19.15 -9.43
C ILE A 80 2.41 -18.99 -10.16
N GLU A 81 2.38 -18.60 -11.44
CA GLU A 81 3.61 -18.31 -12.20
C GLU A 81 4.41 -17.14 -11.61
N LEU A 82 3.75 -16.06 -11.22
CA LEU A 82 4.40 -14.91 -10.59
C LEU A 82 5.04 -15.27 -9.23
N LYS A 83 4.47 -16.21 -8.50
CA LYS A 83 5.05 -16.73 -7.24
C LYS A 83 6.40 -17.43 -7.46
N ARG A 84 6.61 -18.05 -8.60
CA ARG A 84 7.84 -18.74 -8.94
C ARG A 84 8.99 -17.79 -9.28
N ILE A 85 8.66 -16.56 -9.69
CA ILE A 85 9.64 -15.55 -10.07
C ILE A 85 10.16 -14.88 -8.79
N GLN A 86 11.42 -15.12 -8.45
CA GLN A 86 12.09 -14.46 -7.36
C GLN A 86 13.22 -13.59 -7.89
N GLN A 87 13.03 -12.29 -7.80
CA GLN A 87 14.08 -11.33 -8.11
C GLN A 87 15.06 -11.22 -6.96
N THR A 88 16.34 -11.36 -7.27
CA THR A 88 17.45 -11.08 -6.35
C THR A 88 18.00 -9.68 -6.59
N GLY A 89 18.63 -9.10 -5.59
CA GLY A 89 19.24 -7.79 -5.71
C GLY A 89 18.62 -6.72 -4.81
N ARG A 90 19.10 -5.49 -4.96
CA ARG A 90 18.66 -4.37 -4.15
C ARG A 90 17.28 -3.88 -4.60
N TRP A 91 16.50 -3.41 -3.63
CA TRP A 91 15.25 -2.70 -3.91
C TRP A 91 15.55 -1.34 -4.54
N THR A 92 14.92 -1.02 -5.65
CA THR A 92 15.02 0.31 -6.26
C THR A 92 14.22 1.33 -5.46
N GLN A 93 14.48 2.62 -5.68
CA GLN A 93 13.74 3.69 -5.00
C GLN A 93 12.25 3.68 -5.39
N ASP A 94 11.94 3.35 -6.64
CA ASP A 94 10.57 3.26 -7.12
C ASP A 94 9.83 2.06 -6.52
N GLU A 95 10.48 0.90 -6.43
CA GLU A 95 9.93 -0.27 -5.71
C GLU A 95 9.67 0.05 -4.23
N ILE A 96 10.59 0.74 -3.56
CA ILE A 96 10.44 1.15 -2.15
C ILE A 96 9.27 2.13 -1.99
N ALA A 97 9.12 3.11 -2.89
CA ALA A 97 8.03 4.06 -2.85
C ALA A 97 6.67 3.35 -3.01
N GLU A 98 6.56 2.46 -4.00
CA GLU A 98 5.37 1.67 -4.26
C GLU A 98 5.09 0.69 -3.10
N PHE A 99 6.11 0.03 -2.57
CA PHE A 99 6.00 -0.83 -1.40
C PHE A 99 5.40 -0.11 -0.20
N LYS A 100 5.90 1.09 0.14
CA LYS A 100 5.36 1.91 1.23
C LYS A 100 3.88 2.26 1.01
N ARG A 101 3.50 2.52 -0.24
CA ARG A 101 2.12 2.84 -0.62
C ARG A 101 1.18 1.65 -0.43
N LEU A 102 1.63 0.44 -0.77
CA LEU A 102 0.82 -0.78 -0.74
C LEU A 102 0.81 -1.48 0.62
N TYR A 103 1.86 -1.32 1.42
CA TYR A 103 2.10 -2.10 2.63
C TYR A 103 0.92 -2.14 3.60
N GLY A 104 0.22 -1.03 3.75
CA GLY A 104 -0.92 -0.93 4.68
C GLY A 104 -2.12 -1.80 4.31
N THR A 105 -2.27 -2.15 3.04
CA THR A 105 -3.49 -2.74 2.46
C THR A 105 -3.27 -4.08 1.75
N ARG A 106 -2.11 -4.70 1.91
CA ARG A 106 -1.74 -6.00 1.33
C ARG A 106 -1.13 -6.89 2.39
N THR A 107 -1.24 -8.20 2.24
CA THR A 107 -0.48 -9.16 3.05
C THR A 107 0.98 -9.14 2.66
N ASP A 108 1.87 -9.72 3.49
CA ASP A 108 3.27 -9.82 3.12
C ASP A 108 3.48 -10.82 1.96
N ASP A 109 2.64 -11.87 1.90
CA ASP A 109 2.62 -12.83 0.80
C ASP A 109 2.19 -12.16 -0.52
N ASP A 110 1.14 -11.32 -0.50
CA ASP A 110 0.73 -10.55 -1.68
C ASP A 110 1.85 -9.63 -2.17
N LEU A 111 2.52 -8.95 -1.25
CA LEU A 111 3.65 -8.08 -1.56
C LEU A 111 4.82 -8.87 -2.16
N ALA A 112 5.09 -10.07 -1.65
CA ALA A 112 6.11 -10.95 -2.21
C ALA A 112 5.82 -11.28 -3.68
N ILE A 113 4.57 -11.56 -4.03
CA ILE A 113 4.13 -11.82 -5.41
C ILE A 113 4.21 -10.54 -6.27
N ILE A 114 3.70 -9.41 -5.76
CA ILE A 114 3.67 -8.14 -6.49
C ILE A 114 5.08 -7.71 -6.91
N PHE A 115 6.03 -7.81 -5.98
CA PHE A 115 7.41 -7.38 -6.23
C PHE A 115 8.34 -8.52 -6.73
N GLY A 116 7.85 -9.76 -6.79
CA GLY A 116 8.69 -10.92 -7.14
C GLY A 116 9.84 -11.11 -6.15
N ARG A 117 9.62 -10.87 -4.87
CA ARG A 117 10.63 -10.95 -3.80
C ARG A 117 10.29 -12.05 -2.80
N THR A 118 11.27 -12.51 -2.03
CA THR A 118 11.02 -13.45 -0.94
C THR A 118 10.24 -12.79 0.18
N LEU A 119 9.43 -13.58 0.89
CA LEU A 119 8.67 -13.12 2.06
C LEU A 119 9.59 -12.48 3.12
N GLU A 120 10.77 -13.06 3.32
CA GLU A 120 11.78 -12.54 4.24
C GLU A 120 12.28 -11.14 3.83
N SER A 121 12.53 -10.93 2.53
CA SER A 121 12.92 -9.62 1.99
C SER A 121 11.83 -8.57 2.21
N VAL A 122 10.56 -8.94 2.01
CA VAL A 122 9.38 -8.09 2.27
C VAL A 122 9.30 -7.70 3.74
N LYS A 123 9.38 -8.67 4.66
CA LYS A 123 9.35 -8.43 6.12
C LYS A 123 10.49 -7.53 6.56
N ARG A 124 11.71 -7.79 6.08
CA ARG A 124 12.90 -6.98 6.40
C ARG A 124 12.73 -5.53 5.92
N LEU A 125 12.20 -5.33 4.72
CA LEU A 125 11.94 -3.99 4.21
C LEU A 125 10.86 -3.26 5.01
N GLY A 126 9.77 -3.96 5.37
CA GLY A 126 8.70 -3.43 6.23
C GLY A 126 9.24 -2.99 7.60
N ALA A 127 10.05 -3.82 8.23
CA ALA A 127 10.69 -3.52 9.52
C ALA A 127 11.65 -2.32 9.39
N ARG A 128 12.50 -2.30 8.36
CA ARG A 128 13.46 -1.21 8.12
C ARG A 128 12.80 0.17 8.07
N TYR A 129 11.61 0.26 7.48
CA TYR A 129 10.85 1.51 7.36
C TYR A 129 9.77 1.66 8.44
N CYS A 130 9.76 0.82 9.47
CA CYS A 130 8.78 0.83 10.57
C CYS A 130 7.34 0.96 10.05
N LEU A 131 7.00 0.18 9.00
CA LEU A 131 5.68 0.20 8.39
C LEU A 131 4.69 -0.60 9.23
N ALA A 132 3.42 -0.23 9.14
CA ALA A 132 2.33 -0.95 9.80
C ALA A 132 1.16 -1.16 8.82
N LYS A 133 0.49 -2.30 8.98
CA LYS A 133 -0.77 -2.58 8.28
C LYS A 133 -1.86 -1.62 8.74
N ASP A 134 -2.80 -1.28 7.86
CA ASP A 134 -3.93 -0.43 8.20
C ASP A 134 -4.90 -1.17 9.12
N LYS A 135 -5.44 -0.47 10.13
CA LYS A 135 -6.38 -1.07 11.09
C LYS A 135 -7.60 -1.69 10.42
N ALA A 136 -8.14 -1.04 9.39
CA ALA A 136 -9.27 -1.55 8.63
C ALA A 136 -8.91 -2.84 7.87
N PHE A 137 -7.70 -2.90 7.30
CA PHE A 137 -7.20 -4.08 6.61
C PHE A 137 -6.99 -5.26 7.58
N VAL A 138 -6.34 -5.03 8.71
CA VAL A 138 -6.15 -6.05 9.74
C VAL A 138 -7.49 -6.57 10.25
N ARG A 139 -8.45 -5.69 10.53
CA ARG A 139 -9.80 -6.07 10.96
C ARG A 139 -10.51 -6.94 9.91
N LYS A 140 -10.35 -6.66 8.63
CA LYS A 140 -10.91 -7.46 7.53
C LYS A 140 -10.29 -8.86 7.48
N LEU A 141 -8.99 -9.00 7.77
CA LEU A 141 -8.29 -10.29 7.76
C LEU A 141 -8.57 -11.16 8.98
N THR A 142 -8.59 -10.55 10.17
CA THR A 142 -8.65 -11.28 11.46
C THR A 142 -10.07 -11.33 12.04
N GLY A 143 -11.03 -10.71 11.37
CA GLY A 143 -12.36 -10.53 11.92
C GLY A 143 -12.40 -9.46 13.03
N SER A 144 -13.39 -9.54 13.91
CA SER A 144 -13.68 -8.56 14.94
C SER A 144 -12.67 -8.51 16.11
N ALA A 145 -11.66 -9.39 16.13
CA ALA A 145 -10.63 -9.34 17.16
C ALA A 145 -9.86 -8.02 17.06
N ALA A 146 -10.18 -7.10 17.96
CA ALA A 146 -9.56 -5.80 18.02
C ALA A 146 -8.05 -5.96 18.19
N THR A 147 -7.29 -5.60 17.19
CA THR A 147 -5.85 -5.39 17.33
C THR A 147 -5.65 -4.27 18.35
N ARG A 148 -5.37 -4.65 19.57
CA ARG A 148 -5.10 -3.70 20.65
C ARG A 148 -3.74 -3.09 20.39
N MET A 149 -3.73 -1.86 19.90
CA MET A 149 -2.49 -1.12 19.72
C MET A 149 -1.86 -0.89 21.09
N PRO A 150 -0.55 -1.17 21.24
CA PRO A 150 0.14 -0.90 22.51
C PRO A 150 -0.07 0.56 22.94
N ARG A 151 -0.48 0.78 24.18
CA ARG A 151 -0.62 2.14 24.73
C ARG A 151 0.77 2.78 24.80
N TRP A 152 0.81 4.10 24.66
CA TRP A 152 2.02 4.88 24.89
C TRP A 152 2.25 5.02 26.40
N SER A 153 3.45 4.64 26.86
CA SER A 153 3.87 4.90 28.24
C SER A 153 4.22 6.39 28.44
N GLY A 154 4.32 6.81 29.70
CA GLY A 154 4.77 8.16 30.02
C GLY A 154 6.18 8.43 29.50
N GLU A 155 7.10 7.49 29.72
CA GLU A 155 8.50 7.57 29.25
C GLU A 155 8.59 7.69 27.72
N GLU A 156 7.83 6.91 26.97
CA GLU A 156 7.78 7.01 25.52
C GLU A 156 7.27 8.37 25.03
N ILE A 157 6.30 8.94 25.75
CA ILE A 157 5.75 10.26 25.45
C ILE A 157 6.79 11.35 25.68
N GLU A 158 7.52 11.32 26.81
CA GLU A 158 8.59 12.29 27.08
C GLU A 158 9.70 12.18 26.06
N ARG A 159 10.19 10.95 25.77
CA ARG A 159 11.15 10.74 24.69
C ARG A 159 10.67 11.21 23.33
N LEU A 160 9.38 11.04 23.04
CA LEU A 160 8.81 11.56 21.79
C LEU A 160 8.88 13.10 21.75
N LYS A 161 8.54 13.79 22.86
CA LYS A 161 8.61 15.25 22.95
C LYS A 161 10.03 15.78 22.72
N GLU A 162 11.03 15.12 23.30
CA GLU A 162 12.44 15.48 23.16
C GLU A 162 12.94 15.27 21.73
N LEU A 163 12.61 14.15 21.11
CA LEU A 163 13.13 13.78 19.79
C LEU A 163 12.38 14.44 18.64
N TYR A 164 11.11 14.76 18.83
CA TYR A 164 10.25 15.18 17.71
C TYR A 164 10.71 16.45 17.02
N PRO A 165 11.17 17.49 17.73
CA PRO A 165 11.64 18.73 17.09
C PRO A 165 12.81 18.52 16.12
N ILE A 166 13.75 17.64 16.48
CA ILE A 166 15.08 17.55 15.86
C ILE A 166 15.31 16.30 14.99
N SER A 167 14.52 15.23 15.19
CA SER A 167 14.74 13.95 14.49
C SER A 167 13.67 13.68 13.43
N SER A 168 13.98 12.83 12.44
CA SER A 168 13.00 12.35 11.47
C SER A 168 11.97 11.42 12.11
N ASN A 169 10.78 11.30 11.51
CA ASN A 169 9.76 10.40 12.02
C ASN A 169 10.19 8.92 11.96
N LEU A 170 11.04 8.56 11.00
CA LEU A 170 11.60 7.22 10.88
C LEU A 170 12.59 6.91 11.99
N GLU A 171 13.52 7.81 12.28
CA GLU A 171 14.48 7.66 13.39
C GLU A 171 13.78 7.53 14.73
N ILE A 172 12.75 8.36 14.98
CA ILE A 172 11.92 8.27 16.20
C ILE A 172 11.21 6.91 16.28
N ALA A 173 10.64 6.46 15.15
CA ALA A 173 9.95 5.18 15.08
C ALA A 173 10.90 4.00 15.40
N GLN A 174 12.13 4.05 14.87
CA GLN A 174 13.17 3.06 15.16
C GLN A 174 13.60 3.08 16.64
N LYS A 175 13.89 4.28 17.19
CA LYS A 175 14.31 4.45 18.59
C LYS A 175 13.25 4.01 19.60
N LEU A 176 11.97 4.25 19.30
CA LEU A 176 10.84 3.93 20.18
C LEU A 176 10.20 2.56 19.85
N ASN A 177 10.74 1.82 18.89
CA ASN A 177 10.17 0.57 18.39
C ASN A 177 8.66 0.70 18.07
N ARG A 178 8.29 1.79 17.41
CA ARG A 178 6.91 2.11 17.03
C ARG A 178 6.81 2.26 15.52
N SER A 179 5.62 2.10 14.96
CA SER A 179 5.43 2.43 13.54
C SER A 179 5.48 3.94 13.30
N VAL A 180 5.94 4.35 12.13
CA VAL A 180 5.95 5.76 11.71
C VAL A 180 4.55 6.37 11.82
N LYS A 181 3.50 5.64 11.42
CA LYS A 181 2.10 6.08 11.58
C LYS A 181 1.73 6.37 13.03
N SER A 182 2.18 5.52 13.97
CA SER A 182 1.94 5.70 15.41
C SER A 182 2.63 6.94 15.94
N VAL A 183 3.89 7.17 15.55
CA VAL A 183 4.67 8.36 15.93
C VAL A 183 3.99 9.64 15.44
N VAL A 184 3.65 9.71 14.14
CA VAL A 184 2.99 10.88 13.54
C VAL A 184 1.64 11.18 14.21
N SER A 185 0.81 10.14 14.41
CA SER A 185 -0.50 10.31 15.06
C SER A 185 -0.36 10.80 16.50
N LYS A 186 0.61 10.24 17.28
CA LYS A 186 0.82 10.66 18.67
C LYS A 186 1.38 12.08 18.75
N ALA A 187 2.33 12.43 17.92
CA ALA A 187 2.91 13.76 17.84
C ALA A 187 1.84 14.82 17.49
N HIS A 188 0.99 14.52 16.49
CA HIS A 188 -0.16 15.36 16.14
C HIS A 188 -1.11 15.58 17.34
N ASN A 189 -1.47 14.50 18.04
CA ASN A 189 -2.36 14.60 19.22
C ASN A 189 -1.75 15.40 20.38
N LEU A 190 -0.42 15.46 20.45
CA LEU A 190 0.32 16.24 21.44
C LEU A 190 0.63 17.67 20.97
N GLY A 191 0.27 18.03 19.74
CA GLY A 191 0.57 19.34 19.15
C GLY A 191 2.06 19.59 18.89
N LEU A 192 2.88 18.53 18.79
CA LEU A 192 4.32 18.67 18.58
C LEU A 192 4.63 19.17 17.18
N LYS A 193 5.63 20.04 17.07
CA LYS A 193 6.10 20.60 15.79
C LYS A 193 7.59 20.31 15.60
N LYS A 194 8.01 20.20 14.35
CA LYS A 194 9.44 20.16 13.98
C LYS A 194 10.03 21.55 14.07
N GLU A 195 11.29 21.63 14.45
CA GLU A 195 12.06 22.88 14.37
C GLU A 195 12.26 23.34 12.93
N ALA A 196 12.42 24.65 12.75
CA ALA A 196 12.57 25.26 11.43
C ALA A 196 13.76 24.69 10.64
N ASP A 197 14.87 24.43 11.31
CA ASP A 197 16.08 23.88 10.69
C ASP A 197 15.85 22.44 10.23
N ARG A 198 15.16 21.63 11.02
CA ARG A 198 14.80 20.26 10.63
C ARG A 198 13.82 20.26 9.44
N LEU A 199 12.88 21.19 9.40
CA LEU A 199 11.98 21.34 8.25
C LEU A 199 12.72 21.71 6.97
N ARG A 200 13.71 22.60 7.06
CA ARG A 200 14.58 22.97 5.92
C ARG A 200 15.39 21.78 5.42
N GLU A 201 15.93 21.00 6.34
CA GLU A 201 16.70 19.79 6.02
C GLU A 201 15.83 18.73 5.33
N MET A 202 14.63 18.46 5.85
CA MET A 202 13.64 17.59 5.21
C MET A 202 13.27 18.07 3.79
N GLY A 203 13.15 19.37 3.60
CA GLY A 203 12.95 19.99 2.29
C GLY A 203 14.09 19.67 1.34
N ARG A 204 15.35 19.85 1.78
CA ARG A 204 16.55 19.52 0.99
C ARG A 204 16.65 18.04 0.66
N GLU A 205 16.38 17.15 1.62
CA GLU A 205 16.34 15.69 1.41
C GLU A 205 15.31 15.32 0.32
N ASN A 206 14.10 15.88 0.38
CA ASN A 206 13.05 15.63 -0.59
C ASN A 206 13.41 16.14 -2.00
N VAL A 207 14.03 17.31 -2.09
CA VAL A 207 14.52 17.87 -3.36
C VAL A 207 15.63 16.98 -3.93
N SER A 208 16.62 16.60 -3.13
CA SER A 208 17.70 15.70 -3.53
C SER A 208 17.18 14.35 -4.06
N MET A 209 16.16 13.79 -3.41
CA MET A 209 15.53 12.54 -3.89
C MET A 209 14.83 12.71 -5.23
N ARG A 210 14.21 13.86 -5.50
CA ARG A 210 13.56 14.15 -6.78
C ARG A 210 14.58 14.29 -7.91
N TYR A 211 15.69 14.99 -7.67
CA TYR A 211 16.74 15.17 -8.70
C TYR A 211 17.48 13.86 -9.01
N LYS A 212 17.72 13.00 -8.03
CA LYS A 212 18.28 11.66 -8.28
C LYS A 212 17.36 10.78 -9.15
N LYS A 213 16.06 11.02 -9.14
CA LYS A 213 15.07 10.29 -9.93
C LYS A 213 15.05 10.74 -11.41
N VAL A 214 15.51 11.95 -11.71
CA VAL A 214 15.55 12.50 -13.08
C VAL A 214 16.82 12.07 -13.83
N GLN A 215 17.86 11.62 -13.11
CA GLN A 215 19.15 11.22 -13.68
C GLN A 215 19.37 9.69 -13.76
N ALA A 216 18.39 8.89 -13.36
CA ALA A 216 18.38 7.43 -13.43
C ALA A 216 17.35 6.92 -14.43
#